data_ebf80e8390721816a9673ef0c4bdb6d5
#
_entry.id   ebf80e8390721816a9673ef0c4bdb6d5
#
_cell.length_a   1.000
_cell.length_b   1.000
_cell.length_c   1.000
_cell.angle_alpha   90.00
_cell.angle_beta   90.00
_cell.angle_gamma   90.00
#
_symmetry.space_group_name_H-M   'P 1'
#
loop_
_entity.id
_entity.type
_entity.pdbx_description
1 polymer ?
#
loop_
_entity_poly.entity_id
_entity_poly.type
_entity_poly.pdbx_seq_one_letter_code
_entity_poly.pdbx_strand_id
1 'polypeptide(L)'
;AASDTNRSTAFGRTGNAYDVRFSPGGSSGGTVTAVTANLAVLGNGTDTGNSIRMPAATSAVVGIMPTRGLVSIAGIAPLDWLLDNTGPIARNVTDAAIALDVMAGVDPLDSRTADSTGKAQPGPYTNYLKPDALKGKRFGVPAFILHGAGIPFQGIPAAVSADSAANKRVEAEVPLRPETREAFMRAVEELRRAGATVVFDDSILPDNFAAEASRICTLPYIRQGTEMFLKNFGPSQYHSAEEYAKAVGSPLPSTIIGGGPAEGSDQPVPQRILEADPEAEANYLRPRRRALEMYDEVFERLHLDALVYPAIQMAPPDETMPQDGHLSDGPHSVTDWVNMLGVPAVVVPAGFYPGGLPFGLEFSGRPWQDGNLLGFAYAYEQATRHRLPPVLVESGLLPDAR
;
A
#
# COMPACT_ATOMS: atom_id res chain seq x y z
N ALA A 1 -5.81 4.95 14.66
CA ALA A 1 -6.71 3.87 14.35
C ALA A 1 -6.97 3.85 12.86
N ALA A 2 -6.78 2.71 12.21
CA ALA A 2 -6.98 2.54 10.78
C ALA A 2 -8.42 2.83 10.33
N SER A 3 -9.37 2.75 11.25
CA SER A 3 -10.79 2.97 11.04
C SER A 3 -11.17 4.36 10.50
N ASP A 4 -10.33 5.38 10.66
CA ASP A 4 -10.63 6.76 10.26
C ASP A 4 -9.80 7.23 9.05
N THR A 5 -9.21 6.32 8.30
CA THR A 5 -8.29 6.65 7.19
C THR A 5 -8.94 7.42 6.04
N ASN A 6 -10.26 7.46 5.94
CA ASN A 6 -11.02 8.23 4.96
C ASN A 6 -11.73 9.47 5.55
N ARG A 7 -11.38 9.89 6.77
CA ARG A 7 -11.95 11.04 7.43
C ARG A 7 -10.98 12.20 7.54
N SER A 8 -11.50 13.39 7.31
CA SER A 8 -10.80 14.66 7.53
C SER A 8 -11.48 15.41 8.69
N THR A 9 -10.67 16.00 9.58
CA THR A 9 -11.19 16.88 10.64
C THR A 9 -11.83 18.14 10.07
N ALA A 10 -11.42 18.56 8.86
CA ALA A 10 -11.94 19.76 8.20
C ALA A 10 -13.19 19.50 7.35
N PHE A 11 -13.30 18.30 6.73
CA PHE A 11 -14.30 18.02 5.70
C PHE A 11 -15.15 16.78 5.96
N GLY A 12 -14.92 16.08 7.07
CA GLY A 12 -15.66 14.87 7.42
C GLY A 12 -15.24 13.64 6.61
N ARG A 13 -16.17 12.72 6.40
CA ARG A 13 -15.96 11.44 5.75
C ARG A 13 -16.01 11.54 4.23
N THR A 14 -15.03 10.92 3.57
CA THR A 14 -15.07 10.67 2.13
C THR A 14 -15.82 9.36 1.87
N GLY A 15 -16.85 9.37 1.04
CA GLY A 15 -17.57 8.18 0.60
C GLY A 15 -16.96 7.60 -0.69
N ASN A 16 -17.29 6.34 -0.96
CA ASN A 16 -16.92 5.68 -2.20
C ASN A 16 -17.75 6.25 -3.37
N ALA A 17 -17.12 6.52 -4.52
CA ALA A 17 -17.80 7.11 -5.66
C ALA A 17 -18.86 6.19 -6.29
N TYR A 18 -18.78 4.87 -6.08
CA TYR A 18 -19.79 3.90 -6.56
C TYR A 18 -21.01 3.85 -5.64
N ASP A 19 -20.80 4.00 -4.34
CA ASP A 19 -21.88 4.16 -3.35
C ASP A 19 -21.32 4.87 -2.11
N VAL A 20 -21.77 6.06 -1.85
CA VAL A 20 -21.29 6.95 -0.78
C VAL A 20 -21.44 6.38 0.64
N ARG A 21 -22.22 5.33 0.81
CA ARG A 21 -22.35 4.63 2.10
C ARG A 21 -21.11 3.84 2.44
N PHE A 22 -20.41 3.34 1.43
CA PHE A 22 -19.29 2.42 1.58
C PHE A 22 -17.95 3.16 1.67
N SER A 23 -16.98 2.47 2.25
CA SER A 23 -15.61 2.96 2.36
C SER A 23 -14.93 3.06 0.99
N PRO A 24 -14.25 4.15 0.66
CA PRO A 24 -13.34 4.20 -0.48
C PRO A 24 -11.98 3.55 -0.16
N GLY A 25 -11.80 2.98 1.04
CA GLY A 25 -10.49 2.62 1.57
C GLY A 25 -9.69 3.87 1.99
N GLY A 26 -8.46 3.66 2.42
CA GLY A 26 -7.60 4.77 2.86
C GLY A 26 -6.13 4.34 3.03
N SER A 27 -5.29 5.34 3.35
CA SER A 27 -5.57 6.75 3.66
C SER A 27 -5.68 7.66 2.41
N SER A 28 -5.36 7.20 1.19
CA SER A 28 -5.54 7.98 -0.04
C SER A 28 -7.00 7.99 -0.55
N GLY A 29 -8.00 7.81 0.33
CA GLY A 29 -9.41 7.73 -0.01
C GLY A 29 -9.95 8.96 -0.75
N GLY A 30 -9.51 10.16 -0.37
CA GLY A 30 -9.89 11.40 -1.07
C GLY A 30 -9.39 11.43 -2.51
N THR A 31 -8.16 11.01 -2.74
CA THR A 31 -7.54 10.96 -4.08
C THR A 31 -8.28 9.97 -4.99
N VAL A 32 -8.49 8.73 -4.52
CA VAL A 32 -9.17 7.72 -5.35
C VAL A 32 -10.60 8.12 -5.68
N THR A 33 -11.32 8.70 -4.71
CA THR A 33 -12.70 9.19 -4.94
C THR A 33 -12.71 10.31 -5.98
N ALA A 34 -11.80 11.29 -5.88
CA ALA A 34 -11.72 12.39 -6.84
C ALA A 34 -11.38 11.89 -8.25
N VAL A 35 -10.43 10.97 -8.39
CA VAL A 35 -10.04 10.40 -9.69
C VAL A 35 -11.14 9.54 -10.29
N THR A 36 -11.75 8.68 -9.48
CA THR A 36 -12.85 7.80 -9.92
C THR A 36 -14.09 8.59 -10.32
N ALA A 37 -14.43 9.65 -9.57
CA ALA A 37 -15.56 10.52 -9.84
C ALA A 37 -15.29 11.56 -10.96
N ASN A 38 -14.18 11.47 -11.68
CA ASN A 38 -13.77 12.39 -12.75
C ASN A 38 -13.58 13.86 -12.30
N LEU A 39 -13.39 14.10 -11.01
CA LEU A 39 -13.04 15.43 -10.48
C LEU A 39 -11.57 15.76 -10.70
N ALA A 40 -10.74 14.76 -10.93
CA ALA A 40 -9.32 14.88 -11.29
C ALA A 40 -8.95 13.86 -12.37
N VAL A 41 -7.96 14.19 -13.21
CA VAL A 41 -7.42 13.26 -14.23
C VAL A 41 -6.60 12.15 -13.57
N LEU A 42 -5.74 12.56 -12.65
CA LEU A 42 -4.87 11.73 -11.83
C LEU A 42 -4.65 12.42 -10.47
N GLY A 43 -4.09 11.71 -9.53
CA GLY A 43 -3.69 12.26 -8.25
C GLY A 43 -2.48 11.53 -7.69
N ASN A 44 -1.95 12.06 -6.61
CA ASN A 44 -0.89 11.42 -5.85
C ASN A 44 -1.45 10.79 -4.59
N GLY A 45 -0.95 9.62 -4.22
CA GLY A 45 -1.23 8.95 -2.96
C GLY A 45 0.03 8.71 -2.15
N THR A 46 -0.14 8.37 -0.88
CA THR A 46 0.93 7.87 -0.02
C THR A 46 0.59 6.47 0.47
N ASP A 47 1.61 5.65 0.68
CA ASP A 47 1.47 4.28 1.14
C ASP A 47 2.51 4.01 2.21
N THR A 48 2.05 3.76 3.42
CA THR A 48 2.89 3.41 4.58
C THR A 48 2.65 1.97 5.02
N GLY A 49 1.55 1.37 4.55
CA GLY A 49 1.18 -0.03 4.73
C GLY A 49 0.49 -0.54 3.47
N ASN A 50 -0.65 0.09 3.11
CA ASN A 50 -1.46 -0.26 1.94
C ASN A 50 -2.24 0.93 1.37
N SER A 51 -1.88 2.16 1.74
CA SER A 51 -2.74 3.35 1.60
C SER A 51 -2.86 3.93 0.18
N ILE A 52 -2.14 3.44 -0.82
CA ILE A 52 -2.41 3.62 -2.26
C ILE A 52 -3.21 2.42 -2.78
N ARG A 53 -2.79 1.21 -2.43
CA ARG A 53 -3.21 -0.05 -3.04
C ARG A 53 -4.62 -0.46 -2.62
N MET A 54 -4.92 -0.43 -1.33
CA MET A 54 -6.26 -0.70 -0.81
C MET A 54 -7.32 0.25 -1.42
N PRO A 55 -7.17 1.59 -1.33
CA PRO A 55 -8.17 2.49 -1.89
C PRO A 55 -8.25 2.44 -3.43
N ALA A 56 -7.18 2.12 -4.15
CA ALA A 56 -7.25 1.88 -5.58
C ALA A 56 -8.14 0.68 -5.92
N ALA A 57 -8.02 -0.41 -5.16
CA ALA A 57 -8.82 -1.63 -5.33
C ALA A 57 -10.32 -1.38 -5.11
N THR A 58 -10.67 -0.56 -4.11
CA THR A 58 -12.06 -0.28 -3.74
C THR A 58 -12.73 0.80 -4.60
N SER A 59 -11.97 1.46 -5.47
CA SER A 59 -12.43 2.60 -6.25
C SER A 59 -12.28 2.44 -7.76
N ALA A 60 -11.96 1.23 -8.24
CA ALA A 60 -11.74 0.90 -9.65
C ALA A 60 -10.79 1.88 -10.36
N VAL A 61 -9.68 2.19 -9.73
CA VAL A 61 -8.59 2.98 -10.30
C VAL A 61 -7.27 2.20 -10.24
N VAL A 62 -6.29 2.66 -11.00
CA VAL A 62 -4.91 2.16 -10.95
C VAL A 62 -4.18 2.91 -9.84
N GLY A 63 -3.51 2.17 -8.95
CA GLY A 63 -2.64 2.72 -7.93
C GLY A 63 -1.25 2.10 -8.03
N ILE A 64 -0.21 2.92 -8.06
CA ILE A 64 1.18 2.47 -8.11
C ILE A 64 1.84 2.82 -6.79
N MET A 65 2.33 1.82 -6.08
CA MET A 65 3.33 1.96 -5.04
C MET A 65 4.69 1.58 -5.64
N PRO A 66 5.52 2.54 -6.02
CA PRO A 66 6.80 2.26 -6.65
C PRO A 66 7.81 1.64 -5.66
N THR A 67 8.88 1.07 -6.17
CA THR A 67 10.03 0.66 -5.34
C THR A 67 10.42 1.82 -4.43
N ARG A 68 10.60 1.54 -3.13
CA ARG A 68 11.01 2.58 -2.17
C ARG A 68 12.31 3.24 -2.59
N GLY A 69 12.29 4.56 -2.72
CA GLY A 69 13.40 5.34 -3.24
C GLY A 69 13.37 5.57 -4.75
N LEU A 70 12.39 5.06 -5.50
CA LEU A 70 12.20 5.43 -6.89
C LEU A 70 11.60 6.84 -7.01
N VAL A 71 10.70 7.18 -6.10
CA VAL A 71 10.06 8.49 -5.98
C VAL A 71 10.41 9.09 -4.63
N SER A 72 10.75 10.38 -4.62
CA SER A 72 11.06 11.13 -3.40
C SER A 72 9.82 11.34 -2.53
N ILE A 73 10.00 11.24 -1.20
CA ILE A 73 9.01 11.69 -0.20
C ILE A 73 9.37 13.04 0.44
N ALA A 74 10.37 13.74 -0.08
CA ALA A 74 10.74 15.06 0.44
C ALA A 74 9.54 16.01 0.36
N GLY A 75 9.28 16.73 1.46
CA GLY A 75 8.13 17.63 1.58
C GLY A 75 6.80 16.94 1.92
N ILE A 76 6.74 15.61 2.03
CA ILE A 76 5.57 14.87 2.52
C ILE A 76 5.68 14.74 4.04
N ALA A 77 4.64 15.18 4.76
CA ALA A 77 4.58 14.99 6.20
C ALA A 77 4.53 13.48 6.53
N PRO A 78 5.48 12.94 7.29
CA PRO A 78 5.60 11.50 7.47
C PRO A 78 4.53 10.97 8.42
N LEU A 79 4.04 9.76 8.12
CA LEU A 79 3.42 8.87 9.08
C LEU A 79 4.51 7.96 9.69
N ASP A 80 5.33 7.36 8.84
CA ASP A 80 6.50 6.58 9.18
C ASP A 80 7.55 6.73 8.07
N TRP A 81 8.54 7.55 8.28
CA TRP A 81 9.52 7.92 7.25
C TRP A 81 10.31 6.73 6.68
N LEU A 82 10.42 5.62 7.43
CA LEU A 82 11.07 4.39 6.96
C LEU A 82 10.17 3.55 6.04
N LEU A 83 8.86 3.70 6.19
CA LEU A 83 7.86 2.95 5.42
C LEU A 83 7.17 3.81 4.36
N ASP A 84 7.06 5.13 4.57
CA ASP A 84 6.38 6.03 3.66
C ASP A 84 6.89 5.92 2.23
N ASN A 85 5.95 5.78 1.32
CA ASN A 85 6.14 5.77 -0.10
C ASN A 85 5.09 6.66 -0.76
N THR A 86 5.33 7.13 -1.97
CA THR A 86 4.36 7.92 -2.71
C THR A 86 4.33 7.48 -4.17
N GLY A 87 3.17 7.60 -4.79
CA GLY A 87 3.01 7.20 -6.17
C GLY A 87 1.68 7.63 -6.79
N PRO A 88 1.56 7.51 -8.11
CA PRO A 88 0.40 7.99 -8.85
C PRO A 88 -0.82 7.08 -8.69
N ILE A 89 -1.98 7.75 -8.74
CA ILE A 89 -3.30 7.13 -8.82
C ILE A 89 -4.00 7.71 -10.06
N ALA A 90 -4.44 6.86 -10.97
CA ALA A 90 -5.06 7.27 -12.22
C ALA A 90 -6.18 6.29 -12.64
N ARG A 91 -7.01 6.69 -13.62
CA ARG A 91 -8.10 5.82 -14.12
C ARG A 91 -7.62 4.66 -14.98
N ASN A 92 -6.42 4.75 -15.54
CA ASN A 92 -5.82 3.73 -16.39
C ASN A 92 -4.31 3.65 -16.18
N VAL A 93 -3.72 2.54 -16.64
CA VAL A 93 -2.28 2.29 -16.46
C VAL A 93 -1.42 3.28 -17.25
N THR A 94 -1.88 3.75 -18.41
CA THR A 94 -1.12 4.70 -19.24
C THR A 94 -0.92 6.03 -18.51
N ASP A 95 -2.00 6.61 -17.96
CA ASP A 95 -1.92 7.87 -17.22
C ASP A 95 -1.06 7.73 -15.96
N ALA A 96 -1.18 6.58 -15.27
CA ALA A 96 -0.36 6.28 -14.10
C ALA A 96 1.14 6.16 -14.46
N ALA A 97 1.47 5.54 -15.60
CA ALA A 97 2.85 5.43 -16.08
C ALA A 97 3.43 6.79 -16.48
N ILE A 98 2.66 7.63 -17.15
CA ILE A 98 3.06 9.02 -17.49
C ILE A 98 3.34 9.82 -16.21
N ALA A 99 2.48 9.69 -15.20
CA ALA A 99 2.69 10.35 -13.92
C ALA A 99 3.96 9.83 -13.22
N LEU A 100 4.20 8.51 -13.24
CA LEU A 100 5.42 7.95 -12.67
C LEU A 100 6.69 8.43 -13.40
N ASP A 101 6.65 8.62 -14.73
CA ASP A 101 7.77 9.20 -15.50
C ASP A 101 8.17 10.59 -15.00
N VAL A 102 7.19 11.37 -14.55
CA VAL A 102 7.45 12.71 -14.00
C VAL A 102 7.94 12.67 -12.55
N MET A 103 7.47 11.70 -11.77
CA MET A 103 7.74 11.61 -10.33
C MET A 103 9.06 10.89 -10.01
N ALA A 104 9.46 9.92 -10.86
CA ALA A 104 10.64 9.08 -10.61
C ALA A 104 11.94 9.86 -10.84
N GLY A 105 12.90 9.67 -9.92
CA GLY A 105 14.23 10.25 -10.06
C GLY A 105 14.95 10.49 -8.75
N VAL A 106 16.23 10.85 -8.87
CA VAL A 106 17.07 11.17 -7.72
C VAL A 106 16.75 12.57 -7.23
N ASP A 107 16.47 12.67 -5.92
CA ASP A 107 16.23 13.93 -5.22
C ASP A 107 17.26 14.08 -4.09
N PRO A 108 18.10 15.13 -4.10
CA PRO A 108 19.08 15.35 -3.03
C PRO A 108 18.45 15.61 -1.65
N LEU A 109 17.16 15.93 -1.59
CA LEU A 109 16.42 16.12 -0.35
C LEU A 109 15.88 14.82 0.26
N ASP A 110 15.88 13.72 -0.52
CA ASP A 110 15.58 12.36 -0.05
C ASP A 110 16.71 11.40 -0.45
N SER A 111 17.62 11.14 0.48
CA SER A 111 18.81 10.30 0.25
C SER A 111 18.47 8.88 -0.21
N ARG A 112 17.26 8.37 0.07
CA ARG A 112 16.83 7.02 -0.35
C ARG A 112 16.72 6.92 -1.87
N THR A 113 16.48 8.04 -2.56
CA THR A 113 16.37 8.06 -4.03
C THR A 113 17.70 7.82 -4.74
N ALA A 114 18.83 8.02 -4.07
CA ALA A 114 20.16 7.73 -4.61
C ALA A 114 20.32 6.23 -4.95
N ASP A 115 19.63 5.35 -4.24
CA ASP A 115 19.63 3.91 -4.45
C ASP A 115 19.04 3.49 -5.81
N SER A 116 18.22 4.34 -6.43
CA SER A 116 17.64 4.07 -7.76
C SER A 116 18.70 4.08 -8.87
N THR A 117 19.81 4.80 -8.66
CA THR A 117 20.87 4.97 -9.66
C THR A 117 21.49 3.64 -10.05
N GLY A 118 21.38 3.28 -11.32
CA GLY A 118 21.91 2.03 -11.88
C GLY A 118 21.15 0.76 -11.49
N LYS A 119 20.09 0.87 -10.67
CA LYS A 119 19.24 -0.25 -10.26
C LYS A 119 17.85 -0.17 -10.90
N ALA A 120 17.26 1.02 -10.93
CA ALA A 120 15.91 1.22 -11.48
C ALA A 120 15.89 0.94 -12.98
N GLN A 121 14.80 0.31 -13.43
CA GLN A 121 14.54 0.19 -14.86
C GLN A 121 14.44 1.60 -15.49
N PRO A 122 15.03 1.80 -16.67
CA PRO A 122 15.05 3.13 -17.28
C PRO A 122 13.65 3.56 -17.73
N GLY A 123 13.31 4.83 -17.50
CA GLY A 123 12.15 5.48 -18.13
C GLY A 123 12.37 5.74 -19.63
N PRO A 124 11.36 6.17 -20.37
CA PRO A 124 10.02 6.36 -19.83
C PRO A 124 9.30 5.04 -19.56
N TYR A 125 8.54 4.99 -18.46
CA TYR A 125 7.79 3.80 -18.04
C TYR A 125 6.69 3.42 -19.03
N THR A 126 6.22 4.38 -19.83
CA THR A 126 5.30 4.13 -20.95
C THR A 126 5.88 3.18 -22.02
N ASN A 127 7.21 3.02 -22.10
CA ASN A 127 7.85 2.07 -23.00
C ASN A 127 7.56 0.60 -22.65
N TYR A 128 7.18 0.30 -21.41
CA TYR A 128 6.86 -1.05 -20.93
C TYR A 128 5.42 -1.47 -21.25
N LEU A 129 4.56 -0.54 -21.67
CA LEU A 129 3.12 -0.77 -21.92
C LEU A 129 2.91 -1.53 -23.23
N LYS A 130 3.03 -2.85 -23.17
CA LYS A 130 2.84 -3.75 -24.30
C LYS A 130 1.58 -4.60 -24.09
N PRO A 131 0.64 -4.66 -25.04
CA PRO A 131 -0.59 -5.47 -24.89
C PRO A 131 -0.35 -6.97 -24.70
N ASP A 132 0.80 -7.46 -25.11
CA ASP A 132 1.20 -8.87 -25.02
C ASP A 132 2.20 -9.15 -23.89
N ALA A 133 2.41 -8.21 -22.96
CA ALA A 133 3.37 -8.34 -21.86
C ALA A 133 3.08 -9.51 -20.90
N LEU A 134 1.85 -10.05 -20.90
CA LEU A 134 1.48 -11.24 -20.11
C LEU A 134 1.87 -12.57 -20.76
N LYS A 135 2.13 -12.60 -22.06
CA LYS A 135 2.41 -13.86 -22.77
C LYS A 135 3.70 -14.53 -22.25
N GLY A 136 3.54 -15.80 -21.85
CA GLY A 136 4.63 -16.61 -21.32
C GLY A 136 5.12 -16.20 -19.94
N LYS A 137 4.45 -15.26 -19.28
CA LYS A 137 4.79 -14.81 -17.93
C LYS A 137 4.27 -15.77 -16.88
N ARG A 138 4.98 -15.81 -15.74
CA ARG A 138 4.72 -16.73 -14.65
C ARG A 138 4.50 -15.96 -13.35
N PHE A 139 3.30 -16.03 -12.81
CA PHE A 139 2.90 -15.33 -11.59
C PHE A 139 2.68 -16.33 -10.45
N GLY A 140 3.23 -15.99 -9.27
CA GLY A 140 2.99 -16.75 -8.04
C GLY A 140 1.86 -16.13 -7.20
N VAL A 141 1.12 -16.97 -6.49
CA VAL A 141 0.11 -16.51 -5.54
C VAL A 141 0.62 -16.78 -4.12
N PRO A 142 0.78 -15.74 -3.26
CA PRO A 142 1.21 -15.92 -1.88
C PRO A 142 0.26 -16.83 -1.10
N ALA A 143 0.79 -17.92 -0.53
CA ALA A 143 -0.01 -18.92 0.16
C ALA A 143 -0.70 -18.36 1.41
N PHE A 144 0.02 -17.56 2.22
CA PHE A 144 -0.53 -17.00 3.46
C PHE A 144 -1.77 -16.11 3.22
N ILE A 145 -1.85 -15.40 2.07
CA ILE A 145 -3.02 -14.59 1.72
C ILE A 145 -4.26 -15.48 1.51
N LEU A 146 -4.08 -16.63 0.90
CA LEU A 146 -5.16 -17.59 0.67
C LEU A 146 -5.60 -18.29 1.96
N HIS A 147 -4.68 -18.48 2.91
CA HIS A 147 -4.95 -19.06 4.22
C HIS A 147 -5.56 -18.04 5.19
N GLY A 148 -5.42 -16.75 4.91
CA GLY A 148 -5.91 -15.68 5.76
C GLY A 148 -4.97 -15.30 6.91
N ALA A 149 -3.71 -15.72 6.85
CA ALA A 149 -2.71 -15.30 7.84
C ALA A 149 -2.51 -13.80 7.80
N GLY A 150 -2.71 -13.14 8.94
CA GLY A 150 -2.55 -11.69 9.08
C GLY A 150 -1.09 -11.31 9.28
N ILE A 151 -0.70 -10.19 8.68
CA ILE A 151 0.57 -9.52 8.99
C ILE A 151 0.22 -8.22 9.71
N PRO A 152 0.67 -8.00 10.96
CA PRO A 152 0.50 -6.72 11.63
C PRO A 152 1.26 -5.63 10.87
N PHE A 153 0.72 -4.43 10.91
CA PHE A 153 1.31 -3.26 10.26
C PHE A 153 2.74 -2.95 10.73
N GLN A 154 3.03 -3.21 12.01
CA GLN A 154 4.36 -3.02 12.58
C GLN A 154 4.66 -4.06 13.64
N GLY A 155 5.93 -4.45 13.73
CA GLY A 155 6.42 -5.33 14.79
C GLY A 155 6.48 -4.63 16.16
N ILE A 156 6.68 -5.40 17.21
CA ILE A 156 6.96 -4.89 18.55
C ILE A 156 8.47 -4.67 18.70
N PRO A 157 8.92 -3.52 19.25
CA PRO A 157 10.33 -3.29 19.51
C PRO A 157 10.94 -4.37 20.40
N ALA A 158 12.18 -4.76 20.15
CA ALA A 158 12.90 -5.74 20.95
C ALA A 158 13.02 -5.35 22.43
N ALA A 159 13.04 -4.04 22.72
CA ALA A 159 13.06 -3.50 24.09
C ALA A 159 11.71 -3.60 24.82
N VAL A 160 10.61 -3.81 24.08
CA VAL A 160 9.28 -4.03 24.66
C VAL A 160 9.09 -5.54 24.73
N SER A 161 9.18 -6.11 25.93
CA SER A 161 9.15 -7.54 26.16
C SER A 161 8.04 -8.26 25.40
N ALA A 162 8.41 -9.37 24.79
CA ALA A 162 7.61 -10.21 23.92
C ALA A 162 6.45 -10.96 24.61
N ASP A 163 5.93 -10.46 25.73
CA ASP A 163 4.81 -11.13 26.38
C ASP A 163 3.52 -10.91 25.58
N SER A 164 3.33 -11.84 24.67
CA SER A 164 2.09 -12.43 24.22
C SER A 164 1.19 -11.72 23.20
N ALA A 165 1.10 -10.41 23.12
CA ALA A 165 0.07 -9.79 22.26
C ALA A 165 0.48 -9.74 20.78
N ALA A 166 1.77 -9.56 20.45
CA ALA A 166 2.24 -9.56 19.07
C ALA A 166 2.19 -10.95 18.44
N ASN A 167 2.50 -11.98 19.21
CA ASN A 167 2.34 -13.35 18.74
C ASN A 167 0.87 -13.68 18.45
N LYS A 168 -0.06 -13.12 19.22
CA LYS A 168 -1.50 -13.27 18.96
C LYS A 168 -2.00 -12.57 17.71
N ARG A 169 -1.30 -11.54 17.23
CA ARG A 169 -1.68 -10.81 16.02
C ARG A 169 -1.24 -11.50 14.73
N VAL A 170 -0.08 -12.14 14.74
CA VAL A 170 0.36 -12.99 13.61
C VAL A 170 -0.57 -14.20 13.46
N GLU A 171 -1.17 -14.65 14.55
CA GLU A 171 -2.19 -15.70 14.58
C GLU A 171 -3.60 -15.18 14.23
N ALA A 172 -3.82 -13.85 14.15
CA ALA A 172 -5.11 -13.31 13.79
C ALA A 172 -5.39 -13.61 12.32
N GLU A 173 -6.33 -14.49 12.06
CA GLU A 173 -6.80 -14.77 10.71
C GLU A 173 -7.59 -13.58 10.16
N VAL A 174 -7.20 -13.12 8.98
CA VAL A 174 -7.98 -12.21 8.15
C VAL A 174 -8.48 -12.99 6.95
N PRO A 175 -9.61 -13.70 7.08
CA PRO A 175 -10.04 -14.66 6.09
C PRO A 175 -10.34 -13.97 4.75
N LEU A 176 -9.86 -14.57 3.67
CA LEU A 176 -10.27 -14.21 2.33
C LEU A 176 -11.73 -14.59 2.14
N ARG A 177 -12.61 -13.59 2.09
CA ARG A 177 -14.05 -13.81 1.96
C ARG A 177 -14.39 -14.56 0.68
N PRO A 178 -15.45 -15.41 0.67
CA PRO A 178 -15.80 -16.22 -0.49
C PRO A 178 -15.97 -15.40 -1.77
N GLU A 179 -16.65 -14.27 -1.72
CA GLU A 179 -16.88 -13.39 -2.85
C GLU A 179 -15.56 -12.79 -3.40
N THR A 180 -14.59 -12.50 -2.52
CA THR A 180 -13.27 -12.03 -2.93
C THR A 180 -12.45 -13.14 -3.56
N ARG A 181 -12.52 -14.36 -2.99
CA ARG A 181 -11.89 -15.55 -3.58
C ARG A 181 -12.45 -15.82 -4.99
N GLU A 182 -13.76 -15.75 -5.18
CA GLU A 182 -14.39 -15.92 -6.48
C GLU A 182 -13.95 -14.83 -7.47
N ALA A 183 -13.93 -13.56 -7.05
CA ALA A 183 -13.44 -12.46 -7.88
C ALA A 183 -11.98 -12.67 -8.28
N PHE A 184 -11.13 -13.06 -7.34
CA PHE A 184 -9.73 -13.37 -7.61
C PHE A 184 -9.56 -14.55 -8.57
N MET A 185 -10.32 -15.63 -8.40
CA MET A 185 -10.24 -16.77 -9.32
C MET A 185 -10.70 -16.44 -10.73
N ARG A 186 -11.67 -15.52 -10.91
CA ARG A 186 -12.00 -14.97 -12.23
C ARG A 186 -10.81 -14.24 -12.85
N ALA A 187 -10.15 -13.37 -12.08
CA ALA A 187 -8.95 -12.65 -12.54
C ALA A 187 -7.79 -13.60 -12.90
N VAL A 188 -7.62 -14.69 -12.17
CA VAL A 188 -6.64 -15.75 -12.50
C VAL A 188 -6.95 -16.39 -13.87
N GLU A 189 -8.22 -16.69 -14.15
CA GLU A 189 -8.59 -17.25 -15.46
C GLU A 189 -8.41 -16.23 -16.61
N GLU A 190 -8.57 -14.95 -16.34
CA GLU A 190 -8.29 -13.88 -17.30
C GLU A 190 -6.81 -13.75 -17.61
N LEU A 191 -5.94 -13.82 -16.58
CA LEU A 191 -4.49 -13.87 -16.76
C LEU A 191 -4.06 -15.06 -17.60
N ARG A 192 -4.64 -16.25 -17.35
CA ARG A 192 -4.37 -17.46 -18.13
C ARG A 192 -4.81 -17.30 -19.59
N ARG A 193 -5.97 -16.73 -19.83
CA ARG A 193 -6.46 -16.45 -21.20
C ARG A 193 -5.58 -15.41 -21.93
N ALA A 194 -4.96 -14.48 -21.19
CA ALA A 194 -3.99 -13.54 -21.73
C ALA A 194 -2.60 -14.15 -21.98
N GLY A 195 -2.41 -15.45 -21.69
CA GLY A 195 -1.19 -16.20 -21.98
C GLY A 195 -0.21 -16.30 -20.82
N ALA A 196 -0.61 -15.93 -19.62
CA ALA A 196 0.20 -16.11 -18.43
C ALA A 196 -0.02 -17.48 -17.76
N THR A 197 0.95 -17.90 -16.96
CA THR A 197 0.84 -19.03 -16.03
C THR A 197 0.66 -18.48 -14.62
N VAL A 198 -0.36 -18.93 -13.91
CA VAL A 198 -0.56 -18.59 -12.49
C VAL A 198 -0.34 -19.83 -11.64
N VAL A 199 0.60 -19.76 -10.72
CA VAL A 199 1.11 -20.84 -9.87
C VAL A 199 0.53 -20.69 -8.47
N PHE A 200 -0.11 -21.75 -8.01
CA PHE A 200 -0.50 -21.95 -6.63
C PHE A 200 0.42 -23.01 -6.04
N ASP A 201 1.20 -22.64 -5.06
CA ASP A 201 2.14 -23.51 -4.39
C ASP A 201 2.32 -23.00 -2.95
N ASP A 202 2.10 -23.86 -1.97
CA ASP A 202 2.16 -23.49 -0.56
C ASP A 202 3.54 -23.00 -0.10
N SER A 203 4.58 -23.19 -0.92
CA SER A 203 5.90 -22.62 -0.68
C SER A 203 6.09 -21.19 -1.19
N ILE A 204 5.08 -20.61 -1.86
CA ILE A 204 5.11 -19.20 -2.29
C ILE A 204 4.66 -18.33 -1.13
N LEU A 205 5.62 -17.69 -0.46
CA LEU A 205 5.39 -16.86 0.72
C LEU A 205 4.41 -17.54 1.70
N PRO A 206 4.87 -18.58 2.40
CA PRO A 206 4.03 -19.29 3.38
C PRO A 206 3.88 -18.48 4.68
N ASP A 207 3.10 -18.99 5.64
CA ASP A 207 2.79 -18.30 6.90
C ASP A 207 4.02 -17.89 7.71
N ASN A 208 5.14 -18.63 7.59
CA ASN A 208 6.40 -18.26 8.23
C ASN A 208 7.04 -17.01 7.59
N PHE A 209 6.78 -16.71 6.33
CA PHE A 209 7.14 -15.42 5.74
C PHE A 209 6.35 -14.29 6.39
N ALA A 210 5.03 -14.47 6.57
CA ALA A 210 4.19 -13.51 7.26
C ALA A 210 4.72 -13.23 8.68
N ALA A 211 5.09 -14.30 9.40
CA ALA A 211 5.68 -14.21 10.73
C ALA A 211 7.02 -13.46 10.76
N GLU A 212 7.88 -13.64 9.75
CA GLU A 212 9.15 -12.91 9.65
C GLU A 212 8.95 -11.44 9.28
N ALA A 213 8.08 -11.14 8.30
CA ALA A 213 7.75 -9.77 7.93
C ALA A 213 7.13 -8.98 9.11
N SER A 214 6.36 -9.64 9.95
CA SER A 214 5.75 -9.03 11.15
C SER A 214 6.76 -8.59 12.22
N ARG A 215 8.03 -9.02 12.13
CA ARG A 215 9.10 -8.58 13.03
C ARG A 215 9.70 -7.25 12.66
N ILE A 216 9.43 -6.74 11.45
CA ILE A 216 9.90 -5.44 11.02
C ILE A 216 9.24 -4.37 11.88
N CYS A 217 10.02 -3.66 12.68
CA CYS A 217 9.56 -2.66 13.61
C CYS A 217 10.24 -1.33 13.39
N THR A 218 9.45 -0.30 13.12
CA THR A 218 9.89 1.08 12.88
C THR A 218 9.41 2.05 13.96
N LEU A 219 8.56 1.59 14.88
CA LEU A 219 7.95 2.40 15.94
C LEU A 219 8.95 3.25 16.75
N PRO A 220 10.18 2.77 17.05
CA PRO A 220 11.17 3.58 17.75
C PRO A 220 11.67 4.80 16.98
N TYR A 221 11.44 4.86 15.67
CA TYR A 221 12.05 5.85 14.77
C TYR A 221 11.05 6.88 14.21
N ILE A 222 9.79 6.83 14.61
CA ILE A 222 8.71 7.73 14.14
C ILE A 222 9.08 9.19 14.37
N ARG A 223 9.52 9.53 15.59
CA ARG A 223 9.91 10.89 15.95
C ARG A 223 11.01 11.45 15.07
N GLN A 224 12.00 10.64 14.72
CA GLN A 224 13.09 11.06 13.85
C GLN A 224 12.59 11.64 12.53
N GLY A 225 11.66 10.94 11.87
CA GLY A 225 11.08 11.40 10.61
C GLY A 225 10.30 12.70 10.74
N THR A 226 9.48 12.82 11.78
CA THR A 226 8.70 14.03 12.05
C THR A 226 9.60 15.24 12.33
N GLU A 227 10.64 15.07 13.16
CA GLU A 227 11.59 16.15 13.44
C GLU A 227 12.39 16.56 12.18
N MET A 228 12.79 15.59 11.36
CA MET A 228 13.45 15.87 10.07
C MET A 228 12.53 16.66 9.13
N PHE A 229 11.26 16.27 9.05
CA PHE A 229 10.28 16.98 8.23
C PHE A 229 10.07 18.41 8.72
N LEU A 230 9.80 18.61 10.01
CA LEU A 230 9.60 19.95 10.57
C LEU A 230 10.82 20.84 10.39
N LYS A 231 12.01 20.29 10.59
CA LYS A 231 13.27 21.04 10.42
C LYS A 231 13.47 21.52 8.99
N ASN A 232 13.16 20.69 7.99
CA ASN A 232 13.49 20.96 6.59
C ASN A 232 12.33 21.60 5.81
N PHE A 233 11.09 21.30 6.19
CA PHE A 233 9.87 21.67 5.45
C PHE A 233 8.81 22.33 6.34
N GLY A 234 9.06 22.46 7.64
CA GLY A 234 8.15 23.15 8.54
C GLY A 234 7.98 24.63 8.18
N PRO A 235 6.82 25.22 8.51
CA PRO A 235 6.61 26.66 8.31
C PRO A 235 7.54 27.46 9.23
N SER A 236 7.73 28.74 8.89
CA SER A 236 8.64 29.62 9.63
C SER A 236 8.36 29.78 11.14
N GLN A 237 7.18 29.39 11.58
CA GLN A 237 6.73 29.49 12.96
C GLN A 237 7.24 28.35 13.85
N TYR A 238 7.61 27.20 13.27
CA TYR A 238 8.12 26.05 14.04
C TYR A 238 8.91 25.08 13.13
N HIS A 239 10.04 24.61 13.64
CA HIS A 239 10.95 23.65 12.98
C HIS A 239 11.22 22.41 13.82
N SER A 240 10.46 22.22 14.90
CA SER A 240 10.50 21.03 15.76
C SER A 240 9.12 20.73 16.34
N ALA A 241 8.93 19.54 16.88
CA ALA A 241 7.68 19.15 17.55
C ALA A 241 7.46 19.99 18.83
N GLU A 242 8.50 20.40 19.51
CA GLU A 242 8.40 21.26 20.69
C GLU A 242 7.93 22.67 20.29
N GLU A 243 8.53 23.25 19.27
CA GLU A 243 8.12 24.57 18.74
C GLU A 243 6.68 24.52 18.20
N TYR A 244 6.30 23.43 17.52
CA TYR A 244 4.91 23.19 17.10
C TYR A 244 3.96 23.23 18.29
N ALA A 245 4.25 22.44 19.34
CA ALA A 245 3.39 22.37 20.52
C ALA A 245 3.22 23.74 21.18
N LYS A 246 4.28 24.56 21.23
CA LYS A 246 4.26 25.93 21.74
C LYS A 246 3.45 26.87 20.85
N ALA A 247 3.60 26.77 19.53
CA ALA A 247 2.93 27.65 18.56
C ALA A 247 1.43 27.36 18.46
N VAL A 248 1.06 26.09 18.52
CA VAL A 248 -0.32 25.61 18.34
C VAL A 248 -1.06 25.47 19.69
N GLY A 249 -0.32 25.39 20.80
CA GLY A 249 -0.88 25.17 22.14
C GLY A 249 -1.28 23.72 22.43
N SER A 250 -0.85 22.77 21.57
CA SER A 250 -1.12 21.33 21.71
C SER A 250 0.02 20.52 21.10
N PRO A 251 0.46 19.41 21.74
CA PRO A 251 1.47 18.53 21.14
C PRO A 251 0.93 17.82 19.91
N LEU A 252 1.84 17.38 19.04
CA LEU A 252 1.50 16.45 17.98
C LEU A 252 1.02 15.11 18.57
N PRO A 253 0.04 14.44 17.94
CA PRO A 253 -0.41 13.11 18.37
C PRO A 253 0.73 12.08 18.38
N SER A 254 0.68 11.11 19.30
CA SER A 254 1.68 10.04 19.38
C SER A 254 1.78 9.18 18.11
N THR A 255 0.74 9.10 17.32
CA THR A 255 0.75 8.45 15.99
C THR A 255 1.67 9.16 14.98
N ILE A 256 1.95 10.44 15.20
CA ILE A 256 2.79 11.27 14.31
C ILE A 256 4.18 11.48 14.92
N ILE A 257 4.27 11.66 16.24
CA ILE A 257 5.53 11.96 16.93
C ILE A 257 6.15 10.72 17.61
N GLY A 258 5.48 9.58 17.57
CA GLY A 258 5.90 8.38 18.28
C GLY A 258 5.74 8.49 19.80
N GLY A 259 6.20 7.46 20.50
CA GLY A 259 6.17 7.41 21.96
C GLY A 259 4.85 6.98 22.58
N GLY A 260 3.85 6.65 21.76
CA GLY A 260 2.67 5.92 22.22
C GLY A 260 2.98 4.45 22.51
N PRO A 261 2.07 3.71 23.14
CA PRO A 261 2.23 2.28 23.36
C PRO A 261 2.22 1.52 22.03
N ALA A 262 3.04 0.48 21.94
CA ALA A 262 2.90 -0.50 20.86
C ALA A 262 1.54 -1.20 20.99
N GLU A 263 0.97 -1.62 19.87
CA GLU A 263 -0.31 -2.31 19.89
C GLU A 263 -0.20 -3.62 20.67
N GLY A 264 -1.15 -3.81 21.60
CA GLY A 264 -1.14 -4.93 22.53
C GLY A 264 -0.19 -4.75 23.72
N SER A 265 0.39 -3.55 23.92
CA SER A 265 1.21 -3.20 25.08
C SER A 265 0.73 -1.90 25.70
N ASP A 266 0.81 -1.77 27.01
CA ASP A 266 0.57 -0.52 27.74
C ASP A 266 1.85 0.32 27.88
N GLN A 267 3.00 -0.18 27.39
CA GLN A 267 4.29 0.48 27.54
C GLN A 267 4.55 1.42 26.37
N PRO A 268 4.90 2.68 26.65
CA PRO A 268 5.35 3.63 25.63
C PRO A 268 6.59 3.10 24.90
N VAL A 269 6.61 3.23 23.58
CA VAL A 269 7.77 2.89 22.75
C VAL A 269 8.81 4.01 22.86
N PRO A 270 10.02 3.74 23.40
CA PRO A 270 11.08 4.73 23.47
C PRO A 270 11.47 5.20 22.07
N GLN A 271 11.53 6.49 21.86
CA GLN A 271 11.94 7.07 20.58
C GLN A 271 13.47 7.14 20.47
N ARG A 272 13.99 6.76 19.32
CA ARG A 272 15.41 6.59 19.00
C ARG A 272 15.77 7.27 17.69
N ILE A 273 17.06 7.40 17.45
CA ILE A 273 17.63 7.76 16.15
C ILE A 273 18.20 6.49 15.52
N LEU A 274 17.73 6.14 14.33
CA LEU A 274 18.03 4.85 13.67
C LEU A 274 19.55 4.58 13.60
N GLU A 275 20.31 5.58 13.18
CA GLU A 275 21.75 5.47 12.96
C GLU A 275 22.56 5.33 14.26
N ALA A 276 21.96 5.72 15.38
CA ALA A 276 22.59 5.69 16.70
C ALA A 276 22.01 4.59 17.62
N ASP A 277 20.98 3.89 17.18
CA ASP A 277 20.32 2.86 17.98
C ASP A 277 21.05 1.51 17.87
N PRO A 278 21.60 0.96 18.96
CA PRO A 278 22.21 -0.37 18.94
C PRO A 278 21.22 -1.50 18.64
N GLU A 279 19.91 -1.25 18.83
CA GLU A 279 18.85 -2.21 18.56
C GLU A 279 18.30 -2.12 17.13
N ALA A 280 18.75 -1.16 16.31
CA ALA A 280 18.27 -0.97 14.94
C ALA A 280 18.40 -2.24 14.08
N GLU A 281 19.48 -2.99 14.28
CA GLU A 281 19.71 -4.26 13.59
C GLU A 281 18.64 -5.31 13.96
N ALA A 282 18.22 -5.37 15.23
CA ALA A 282 17.23 -6.32 15.70
C ALA A 282 15.79 -5.89 15.35
N ASN A 283 15.50 -4.60 15.43
CA ASN A 283 14.16 -4.07 15.22
C ASN A 283 13.77 -3.99 13.75
N TYR A 284 14.68 -3.51 12.90
CA TYR A 284 14.34 -3.11 11.54
C TYR A 284 15.21 -3.76 10.47
N LEU A 285 16.55 -3.64 10.56
CA LEU A 285 17.43 -3.96 9.45
C LEU A 285 17.48 -5.46 9.14
N ARG A 286 17.66 -6.31 10.16
CA ARG A 286 17.75 -7.76 10.01
C ARG A 286 16.40 -8.40 9.63
N PRO A 287 15.28 -8.10 10.32
CA PRO A 287 13.99 -8.64 9.91
C PRO A 287 13.65 -8.29 8.47
N ARG A 288 13.86 -7.04 8.05
CA ARG A 288 13.60 -6.61 6.68
C ARG A 288 14.49 -7.34 5.66
N ARG A 289 15.79 -7.44 5.93
CA ARG A 289 16.72 -8.19 5.07
C ARG A 289 16.32 -9.65 4.95
N ARG A 290 15.96 -10.29 6.07
CA ARG A 290 15.54 -11.68 6.10
C ARG A 290 14.25 -11.91 5.29
N ALA A 291 13.26 -11.06 5.45
CA ALA A 291 12.02 -11.15 4.69
C ALA A 291 12.27 -10.91 3.18
N LEU A 292 13.17 -10.00 2.81
CA LEU A 292 13.58 -9.79 1.41
C LEU A 292 14.30 -11.00 0.83
N GLU A 293 15.18 -11.67 1.59
CA GLU A 293 15.85 -12.91 1.17
C GLU A 293 14.83 -14.01 0.88
N MET A 294 13.83 -14.20 1.76
CA MET A 294 12.75 -15.17 1.55
C MET A 294 11.89 -14.81 0.32
N TYR A 295 11.66 -13.52 0.12
CA TYR A 295 10.93 -13.01 -1.03
C TYR A 295 11.67 -13.31 -2.34
N ASP A 296 12.94 -12.95 -2.43
CA ASP A 296 13.77 -13.15 -3.63
C ASP A 296 13.99 -14.64 -3.96
N GLU A 297 14.20 -15.49 -2.94
CA GLU A 297 14.35 -16.93 -3.10
C GLU A 297 13.17 -17.56 -3.85
N VAL A 298 11.95 -17.14 -3.53
CA VAL A 298 10.73 -17.66 -4.18
C VAL A 298 10.72 -17.33 -5.67
N PHE A 299 11.10 -16.11 -6.05
CA PHE A 299 11.18 -15.70 -7.45
C PHE A 299 12.20 -16.51 -8.23
N GLU A 300 13.37 -16.76 -7.65
CA GLU A 300 14.45 -17.54 -8.28
C GLU A 300 14.06 -19.02 -8.42
N ARG A 301 13.62 -19.62 -7.31
CA ARG A 301 13.31 -21.04 -7.25
C ARG A 301 12.18 -21.46 -8.19
N LEU A 302 11.14 -20.62 -8.31
CA LEU A 302 9.96 -20.91 -9.11
C LEU A 302 9.94 -20.17 -10.45
N HIS A 303 10.98 -19.41 -10.77
CA HIS A 303 11.10 -18.60 -11.99
C HIS A 303 9.88 -17.69 -12.18
N LEU A 304 9.53 -16.93 -11.14
CA LEU A 304 8.38 -16.03 -11.18
C LEU A 304 8.78 -14.68 -11.78
N ASP A 305 7.89 -14.13 -12.60
CA ASP A 305 8.01 -12.76 -13.12
C ASP A 305 7.44 -11.74 -12.13
N ALA A 306 6.35 -12.09 -11.42
CA ALA A 306 5.74 -11.28 -10.35
C ALA A 306 4.88 -12.19 -9.44
N LEU A 307 4.39 -11.61 -8.36
CA LEU A 307 3.30 -12.16 -7.56
C LEU A 307 1.97 -11.50 -7.96
N VAL A 308 0.87 -12.22 -7.76
CA VAL A 308 -0.47 -11.72 -8.02
C VAL A 308 -1.45 -12.21 -6.96
N TYR A 309 -2.28 -11.31 -6.45
CA TYR A 309 -3.20 -11.60 -5.34
C TYR A 309 -4.30 -10.51 -5.25
N PRO A 310 -5.41 -10.78 -4.50
CA PRO A 310 -6.40 -9.76 -4.22
C PRO A 310 -5.80 -8.66 -3.34
N ALA A 311 -5.97 -7.40 -3.71
CA ALA A 311 -5.46 -6.26 -2.96
C ALA A 311 -6.20 -6.05 -1.61
N ILE A 312 -7.39 -6.64 -1.46
CA ILE A 312 -8.25 -6.58 -0.28
C ILE A 312 -8.88 -7.95 -0.01
N GLN A 313 -9.20 -8.23 1.26
CA GLN A 313 -9.74 -9.54 1.69
C GLN A 313 -11.26 -9.63 1.63
N MET A 314 -11.96 -8.51 1.51
CA MET A 314 -13.41 -8.40 1.52
C MET A 314 -13.89 -7.19 0.71
N ALA A 315 -15.15 -7.16 0.34
CA ALA A 315 -15.76 -5.97 -0.23
C ALA A 315 -15.68 -4.76 0.74
N PRO A 316 -15.65 -3.52 0.21
CA PRO A 316 -15.70 -2.34 1.06
C PRO A 316 -16.86 -2.38 2.05
N PRO A 317 -16.64 -2.09 3.35
CA PRO A 317 -17.71 -2.10 4.35
C PRO A 317 -18.63 -0.88 4.22
N ASP A 318 -19.90 -1.06 4.61
CA ASP A 318 -20.86 0.05 4.77
C ASP A 318 -20.55 0.82 6.07
N GLU A 319 -20.12 2.05 5.95
CA GLU A 319 -19.73 2.90 7.07
C GLU A 319 -20.91 3.69 7.67
N THR A 320 -22.09 3.55 7.12
CA THR A 320 -23.33 4.17 7.63
C THR A 320 -24.12 3.24 8.54
N MET A 321 -23.82 1.93 8.50
CA MET A 321 -24.44 0.93 9.36
C MET A 321 -23.87 0.99 10.79
N PRO A 322 -24.66 0.62 11.82
CA PRO A 322 -24.12 0.42 13.15
C PRO A 322 -22.95 -0.57 13.11
N GLN A 323 -21.83 -0.19 13.70
CA GLN A 323 -20.59 -0.98 13.70
C GLN A 323 -20.35 -1.64 15.09
N ASP A 324 -21.41 -1.94 15.83
CA ASP A 324 -21.36 -2.51 17.20
C ASP A 324 -20.41 -1.75 18.14
N GLY A 325 -20.37 -0.43 18.02
CA GLY A 325 -19.47 0.44 18.79
C GLY A 325 -18.06 0.55 18.23
N HIS A 326 -17.77 -0.15 17.14
CA HIS A 326 -16.51 -0.04 16.42
C HIS A 326 -16.69 0.72 15.10
N LEU A 327 -15.74 1.57 14.75
CA LEU A 327 -15.67 2.12 13.40
C LEU A 327 -15.20 1.02 12.44
N SER A 328 -15.65 1.08 11.19
CA SER A 328 -15.17 0.16 10.16
C SER A 328 -13.68 0.37 9.92
N ASP A 329 -12.90 -0.71 9.95
CA ASP A 329 -11.45 -0.68 9.66
C ASP A 329 -11.15 -0.58 8.16
N GLY A 330 -12.15 -0.33 7.34
CA GLY A 330 -12.02 -0.40 5.90
C GLY A 330 -12.02 -1.86 5.40
N PRO A 331 -11.84 -2.08 4.11
CA PRO A 331 -11.75 -3.42 3.57
C PRO A 331 -10.41 -4.03 3.97
N HIS A 332 -10.41 -4.99 4.87
CA HIS A 332 -9.18 -5.60 5.38
C HIS A 332 -8.23 -6.02 4.25
N SER A 333 -6.96 -5.75 4.47
CA SER A 333 -5.87 -6.11 3.57
C SER A 333 -4.76 -6.78 4.36
N VAL A 334 -4.12 -7.76 3.76
CA VAL A 334 -2.93 -8.44 4.30
C VAL A 334 -1.71 -8.17 3.44
N THR A 335 -1.66 -6.99 2.82
CA THR A 335 -0.62 -6.60 1.86
C THR A 335 0.39 -5.60 2.41
N ASP A 336 0.37 -5.31 3.71
CA ASP A 336 1.30 -4.36 4.37
C ASP A 336 2.77 -4.77 4.21
N TRP A 337 3.04 -6.07 4.13
CA TRP A 337 4.38 -6.62 3.90
C TRP A 337 5.06 -6.05 2.64
N VAL A 338 4.30 -5.72 1.60
CA VAL A 338 4.81 -5.11 0.35
C VAL A 338 5.49 -3.78 0.67
N ASN A 339 4.82 -2.96 1.48
CA ASN A 339 5.38 -1.70 1.95
C ASN A 339 6.52 -1.93 2.94
N MET A 340 6.40 -2.85 3.91
CA MET A 340 7.47 -3.14 4.86
C MET A 340 8.77 -3.52 4.16
N LEU A 341 8.70 -4.34 3.12
CA LEU A 341 9.85 -4.69 2.29
C LEU A 341 10.31 -3.53 1.39
N GLY A 342 9.39 -2.66 0.98
CA GLY A 342 9.65 -1.58 0.03
C GLY A 342 9.77 -2.07 -1.41
N VAL A 343 9.11 -3.18 -1.74
CA VAL A 343 9.01 -3.73 -3.10
C VAL A 343 7.88 -3.03 -3.87
N PRO A 344 7.96 -2.94 -5.20
CA PRO A 344 6.95 -2.25 -5.99
C PRO A 344 5.67 -3.07 -6.10
N ALA A 345 4.52 -2.37 -6.18
CA ALA A 345 3.24 -2.97 -6.49
C ALA A 345 2.35 -2.06 -7.35
N VAL A 346 1.51 -2.69 -8.14
CA VAL A 346 0.52 -2.01 -8.98
C VAL A 346 -0.82 -2.69 -8.79
N VAL A 347 -1.84 -1.91 -8.44
CA VAL A 347 -3.23 -2.36 -8.38
C VAL A 347 -3.96 -1.91 -9.64
N VAL A 348 -4.75 -2.82 -10.22
CA VAL A 348 -5.61 -2.55 -11.36
C VAL A 348 -7.04 -2.99 -11.09
N PRO A 349 -8.05 -2.34 -11.69
CA PRO A 349 -9.44 -2.84 -11.65
C PRO A 349 -9.53 -4.26 -12.21
N ALA A 350 -10.18 -5.16 -11.47
CA ALA A 350 -10.32 -6.57 -11.85
C ALA A 350 -11.76 -7.08 -11.71
N GLY A 351 -12.73 -6.17 -11.83
CA GLY A 351 -14.15 -6.47 -11.80
C GLY A 351 -14.87 -5.83 -10.61
N PHE A 352 -16.04 -6.41 -10.35
CA PHE A 352 -16.92 -5.92 -9.30
C PHE A 352 -17.47 -7.09 -8.49
N TYR A 353 -17.73 -6.84 -7.21
CA TYR A 353 -18.52 -7.70 -6.37
C TYR A 353 -19.99 -7.73 -6.81
N PRO A 354 -20.78 -8.74 -6.43
CA PRO A 354 -22.21 -8.80 -6.78
C PRO A 354 -23.01 -7.54 -6.38
N GLY A 355 -22.58 -6.83 -5.34
CA GLY A 355 -23.18 -5.57 -4.90
C GLY A 355 -22.79 -4.34 -5.70
N GLY A 356 -22.00 -4.46 -6.77
CA GLY A 356 -21.57 -3.35 -7.62
C GLY A 356 -20.36 -2.56 -7.09
N LEU A 357 -19.75 -3.00 -5.99
CA LEU A 357 -18.52 -2.39 -5.46
C LEU A 357 -17.29 -2.96 -6.18
N PRO A 358 -16.26 -2.15 -6.42
CA PRO A 358 -15.07 -2.59 -7.16
C PRO A 358 -14.23 -3.64 -6.44
N PHE A 359 -13.57 -4.48 -7.25
CA PHE A 359 -12.52 -5.41 -6.86
C PHE A 359 -11.22 -5.08 -7.62
N GLY A 360 -10.10 -5.06 -6.92
CA GLY A 360 -8.77 -4.80 -7.48
C GLY A 360 -7.82 -5.99 -7.36
N LEU A 361 -7.07 -6.23 -8.44
CA LEU A 361 -5.97 -7.18 -8.51
C LEU A 361 -4.65 -6.46 -8.28
N GLU A 362 -3.80 -6.98 -7.40
CA GLU A 362 -2.48 -6.43 -7.12
C GLU A 362 -1.39 -7.32 -7.75
N PHE A 363 -0.46 -6.67 -8.45
CA PHE A 363 0.80 -7.25 -8.91
C PHE A 363 1.92 -6.70 -8.05
N SER A 364 2.80 -7.54 -7.52
CA SER A 364 4.04 -7.10 -6.87
C SER A 364 5.25 -7.82 -7.44
N GLY A 365 6.39 -7.15 -7.44
CA GLY A 365 7.60 -7.64 -8.08
C GLY A 365 8.86 -7.37 -7.27
N ARG A 366 9.99 -7.80 -7.80
CA ARG A 366 11.29 -7.49 -7.21
C ARG A 366 11.55 -5.98 -7.23
N PRO A 367 12.33 -5.45 -6.27
CA PRO A 367 12.73 -4.06 -6.28
C PRO A 367 13.29 -3.64 -7.65
N TRP A 368 12.96 -2.44 -8.07
CA TRP A 368 13.44 -1.83 -9.32
C TRP A 368 12.88 -2.44 -10.62
N GLN A 369 11.85 -3.32 -10.51
CA GLN A 369 11.15 -3.92 -11.65
C GLN A 369 9.81 -3.20 -11.95
N ASP A 370 9.71 -1.94 -11.60
CA ASP A 370 8.49 -1.12 -11.71
C ASP A 370 7.93 -1.09 -13.14
N GLY A 371 8.81 -0.96 -14.15
CA GLY A 371 8.41 -0.96 -15.55
C GLY A 371 7.76 -2.27 -15.99
N ASN A 372 8.30 -3.41 -15.57
CA ASN A 372 7.73 -4.72 -15.89
C ASN A 372 6.34 -4.87 -15.28
N LEU A 373 6.15 -4.45 -14.01
CA LEU A 373 4.82 -4.49 -13.36
C LEU A 373 3.80 -3.64 -14.10
N LEU A 374 4.19 -2.45 -14.55
CA LEU A 374 3.33 -1.60 -15.38
C LEU A 374 2.97 -2.28 -16.71
N GLY A 375 3.92 -3.00 -17.33
CA GLY A 375 3.66 -3.80 -18.52
C GLY A 375 2.61 -4.89 -18.27
N PHE A 376 2.71 -5.63 -17.17
CA PHE A 376 1.74 -6.67 -16.79
C PHE A 376 0.37 -6.08 -16.49
N ALA A 377 0.33 -5.00 -15.70
CA ALA A 377 -0.90 -4.28 -15.37
C ALA A 377 -1.60 -3.74 -16.61
N TYR A 378 -0.85 -3.14 -17.54
CA TYR A 378 -1.37 -2.64 -18.81
C TYR A 378 -1.94 -3.75 -19.68
N ALA A 379 -1.20 -4.84 -19.86
CA ALA A 379 -1.68 -5.97 -20.67
C ALA A 379 -2.96 -6.58 -20.09
N TYR A 380 -3.07 -6.67 -18.74
CA TYR A 380 -4.29 -7.13 -18.09
C TYR A 380 -5.44 -6.14 -18.30
N GLU A 381 -5.22 -4.85 -18.10
CA GLU A 381 -6.21 -3.79 -18.34
C GLU A 381 -6.74 -3.84 -19.78
N GLN A 382 -5.86 -3.95 -20.79
CA GLN A 382 -6.25 -4.00 -22.19
C GLN A 382 -7.03 -5.27 -22.54
N ALA A 383 -6.71 -6.40 -21.92
CA ALA A 383 -7.39 -7.67 -22.14
C ALA A 383 -8.80 -7.74 -21.51
N THR A 384 -9.01 -7.01 -20.40
CA THR A 384 -10.22 -7.15 -19.58
C THR A 384 -11.13 -5.93 -19.55
N ARG A 385 -10.57 -4.73 -19.53
CA ARG A 385 -11.29 -3.44 -19.48
C ARG A 385 -12.36 -3.38 -18.39
N HIS A 386 -12.02 -3.85 -17.20
CA HIS A 386 -12.96 -3.98 -16.08
C HIS A 386 -13.47 -2.67 -15.50
N ARG A 387 -12.75 -1.56 -15.70
CA ARG A 387 -13.19 -0.29 -15.14
C ARG A 387 -14.49 0.16 -15.79
N LEU A 388 -15.50 0.40 -14.95
CA LEU A 388 -16.75 1.05 -15.32
C LEU A 388 -16.81 2.40 -14.58
N PRO A 389 -17.38 3.46 -15.19
CA PRO A 389 -17.59 4.71 -14.48
C PRO A 389 -18.61 4.52 -13.34
N PRO A 390 -18.51 5.32 -12.24
CA PRO A 390 -19.52 5.32 -11.21
C PRO A 390 -20.90 5.76 -11.76
N VAL A 391 -21.97 5.29 -11.14
CA VAL A 391 -23.36 5.61 -11.56
C VAL A 391 -23.63 7.11 -11.62
N LEU A 392 -23.00 7.91 -10.75
CA LEU A 392 -23.13 9.36 -10.77
C LEU A 392 -22.53 10.02 -12.01
N VAL A 393 -21.50 9.42 -12.61
CA VAL A 393 -20.94 9.85 -13.90
C VAL A 393 -21.88 9.47 -15.03
N GLU A 394 -22.39 8.22 -15.03
CA GLU A 394 -23.33 7.74 -16.04
C GLU A 394 -24.65 8.53 -16.02
N SER A 395 -25.11 8.94 -14.84
CA SER A 395 -26.32 9.76 -14.69
C SER A 395 -26.14 11.24 -15.03
N GLY A 396 -24.91 11.65 -15.39
CA GLY A 396 -24.58 13.04 -15.71
C GLY A 396 -24.54 14.00 -14.53
N LEU A 397 -24.51 13.46 -13.30
CA LEU A 397 -24.38 14.26 -12.07
C LEU A 397 -22.91 14.60 -11.74
N LEU A 398 -21.98 13.88 -12.34
CA LEU A 398 -20.54 14.15 -12.29
C LEU A 398 -19.99 14.26 -13.71
N PRO A 399 -18.85 14.96 -13.90
CA PRO A 399 -18.23 15.12 -15.22
C PRO A 399 -17.93 13.78 -15.88
N ASP A 400 -18.33 13.62 -17.16
CA ASP A 400 -17.91 12.51 -17.99
C ASP A 400 -16.53 12.85 -18.58
N ALA A 401 -15.53 12.07 -18.21
CA ALA A 401 -14.21 12.15 -18.81
C ALA A 401 -14.12 11.04 -19.87
N ARG A 402 -14.43 11.40 -21.11
CA ARG A 402 -14.16 10.57 -22.28
C ARG A 402 -12.73 10.77 -22.77
#